data_2c29e36984d2a982d4b4c10478de56db
#
_entry.id   2c29e36984d2a982d4b4c10478de56db
#
_cell.length_a   1.000
_cell.length_b   1.000
_cell.length_c   1.000
_cell.angle_alpha   90.00
_cell.angle_beta   90.00
_cell.angle_gamma   90.00
#
_symmetry.space_group_name_H-M   'P 1'
#
loop_
_entity.id
_entity.type
_entity.pdbx_description
1 polymer ?
#
loop_
_entity_poly.entity_id
_entity_poly.type
_entity_poly.pdbx_seq_one_letter_code
_entity_poly.pdbx_strand_id
1 'polypeptide(L)'
;MKEDVSKLAQLHLYKSVYSKKFNVPLESIDVEFFIVKRKLLENVSFPQSRIQVFIPPHGSNHIKESINNFIEFLDHGFKPDGSYNEDSQYPKIPGNGKKNCKYCIHYKKACDGKATK
;
A
#
# COMPACT_ATOMS: atom_id res chain seq x y z
N MET A 1 -9.03 -0.48 7.38
CA MET A 1 -7.58 -0.32 7.49
C MET A 1 -6.80 -1.64 7.56
N LYS A 2 -7.30 -2.64 8.25
CA LYS A 2 -6.62 -3.96 8.38
C LYS A 2 -6.33 -4.64 7.04
N GLU A 3 -7.12 -4.37 6.03
CA GLU A 3 -7.05 -5.00 4.69
C GLU A 3 -6.44 -4.08 3.62
N ASP A 4 -5.97 -2.89 4.00
CA ASP A 4 -5.39 -1.95 3.04
C ASP A 4 -3.92 -2.28 2.81
N VAL A 5 -3.66 -3.13 1.83
CA VAL A 5 -2.32 -3.62 1.48
C VAL A 5 -1.36 -2.47 1.15
N SER A 6 -1.85 -1.41 0.52
CA SER A 6 -0.99 -0.29 0.14
C SER A 6 -0.45 0.49 1.35
N LYS A 7 -1.27 0.66 2.38
CA LYS A 7 -0.84 1.29 3.64
C LYS A 7 0.11 0.39 4.44
N LEU A 8 -0.14 -0.92 4.44
CA LEU A 8 0.75 -1.88 5.08
C LEU A 8 2.12 -1.91 4.38
N ALA A 9 2.14 -1.89 3.05
CA ALA A 9 3.37 -1.86 2.27
C ALA A 9 4.24 -0.64 2.59
N GLN A 10 3.65 0.51 2.86
CA GLN A 10 4.37 1.71 3.27
C GLN A 10 5.20 1.47 4.55
N LEU A 11 4.60 0.87 5.57
CA LEU A 11 5.33 0.55 6.81
C LEU A 11 6.40 -0.52 6.61
N HIS A 12 6.14 -1.51 5.76
CA HIS A 12 7.14 -2.53 5.43
C HIS A 12 8.36 -1.93 4.74
N LEU A 13 8.16 -1.00 3.80
CA LEU A 13 9.24 -0.29 3.14
C LEU A 13 10.01 0.61 4.12
N TYR A 14 9.33 1.33 5.01
CA TYR A 14 9.97 2.13 6.04
C TYR A 14 10.83 1.28 6.97
N LYS A 15 10.33 0.14 7.42
CA LYS A 15 11.08 -0.80 8.25
C LYS A 15 12.36 -1.27 7.55
N SER A 16 12.25 -1.65 6.27
CA SER A 16 13.39 -2.10 5.46
C SER A 16 14.44 -1.01 5.27
N VAL A 17 14.01 0.20 4.91
CA VAL A 17 14.92 1.35 4.70
C VAL A 17 15.60 1.75 6.01
N TYR A 18 14.86 1.80 7.11
CA TYR A 18 15.40 2.11 8.43
C TYR A 18 16.46 1.10 8.86
N SER A 19 16.18 -0.19 8.69
CA SER A 19 17.11 -1.28 8.98
C SER A 19 18.44 -1.09 8.24
N LYS A 20 18.39 -0.80 6.96
CA LYS A 20 19.57 -0.59 6.12
C LYS A 20 20.32 0.70 6.49
N LYS A 21 19.59 1.79 6.68
CA LYS A 21 20.18 3.10 6.96
C LYS A 21 20.92 3.15 8.31
N PHE A 22 20.37 2.53 9.33
CA PHE A 22 20.92 2.56 10.70
C PHE A 22 21.59 1.26 11.10
N ASN A 23 21.70 0.30 10.19
CA ASN A 23 22.30 -1.02 10.42
C ASN A 23 21.71 -1.74 11.64
N VAL A 24 20.37 -1.71 11.75
CA VAL A 24 19.61 -2.38 12.81
C VAL A 24 18.98 -3.64 12.27
N PRO A 25 19.03 -4.79 12.98
CA PRO A 25 18.35 -6.00 12.56
C PRO A 25 16.84 -5.78 12.39
N LEU A 26 16.24 -6.38 11.34
CA LEU A 26 14.80 -6.25 11.08
C LEU A 26 13.94 -6.71 12.27
N GLU A 27 14.39 -7.75 12.98
CA GLU A 27 13.69 -8.32 14.14
C GLU A 27 13.61 -7.36 15.32
N SER A 28 14.50 -6.37 15.36
CA SER A 28 14.55 -5.35 16.43
C SER A 28 13.69 -4.12 16.14
N ILE A 29 13.00 -4.10 15.01
CA ILE A 29 12.19 -2.96 14.58
C ILE A 29 10.72 -3.36 14.60
N ASP A 30 9.94 -2.68 15.43
CA ASP A 30 8.49 -2.80 15.44
C ASP A 30 7.84 -1.67 14.66
N VAL A 31 6.70 -1.94 14.05
CA VAL A 31 5.91 -0.96 13.31
C VAL A 31 4.47 -0.97 13.79
N GLU A 32 3.87 0.20 13.91
CA GLU A 32 2.50 0.34 14.36
C GLU A 32 1.81 1.55 13.76
N PHE A 33 0.50 1.49 13.64
CA PHE A 33 -0.34 2.62 13.29
C PHE A 33 -1.01 3.21 14.53
N PHE A 34 -0.89 4.50 14.73
CA PHE A 34 -1.74 5.25 15.64
C PHE A 34 -2.93 5.83 14.87
N ILE A 35 -4.12 5.30 15.15
CA ILE A 35 -5.36 5.75 14.53
C ILE A 35 -6.05 6.71 15.48
N VAL A 36 -6.14 7.97 15.08
CA VAL A 36 -6.80 9.00 15.87
C VAL A 36 -8.20 9.26 15.31
N LYS A 37 -9.22 9.05 16.12
CA LYS A 37 -10.60 9.34 15.75
C LYS A 37 -10.87 10.84 15.88
N ARG A 38 -11.31 11.48 14.81
CA ARG A 38 -11.66 12.92 14.81
C ARG A 38 -12.91 13.19 15.64
N LYS A 39 -13.90 12.31 15.55
CA LYS A 39 -15.15 12.39 16.31
C LYS A 39 -15.38 11.09 17.07
N LEU A 40 -15.87 11.21 18.28
CA LEU A 40 -16.37 10.08 19.05
C LEU A 40 -17.88 9.93 18.78
N LEU A 41 -18.40 8.72 19.01
CA LEU A 41 -19.84 8.47 18.94
C LEU A 41 -20.53 9.22 20.08
N GLU A 42 -21.65 9.86 19.77
CA GLU A 42 -22.49 10.53 20.78
C GLU A 42 -23.52 9.54 21.33
N ASN A 43 -23.95 9.77 22.57
CA ASN A 43 -25.04 9.02 23.22
C ASN A 43 -24.80 7.50 23.33
N VAL A 44 -23.56 7.06 23.56
CA VAL A 44 -23.21 5.68 23.83
C VAL A 44 -22.83 5.49 25.29
N SER A 45 -23.20 4.35 25.87
CA SER A 45 -22.98 4.04 27.28
C SER A 45 -21.63 3.41 27.59
N PHE A 46 -20.85 3.07 26.57
CA PHE A 46 -19.53 2.45 26.73
C PHE A 46 -18.39 3.46 26.60
N PRO A 47 -17.26 3.27 27.29
CA PRO A 47 -16.11 4.16 27.15
C PRO A 47 -15.53 4.09 25.76
N GLN A 48 -15.08 5.24 25.22
CA GLN A 48 -14.48 5.36 23.89
C GLN A 48 -13.06 5.88 24.00
N SER A 49 -12.18 5.34 23.16
CA SER A 49 -10.79 5.80 23.00
C SER A 49 -10.65 6.60 21.71
N ARG A 50 -9.98 7.77 21.78
CA ARG A 50 -9.60 8.53 20.59
C ARG A 50 -8.45 7.90 19.83
N ILE A 51 -7.56 7.21 20.53
CA ILE A 51 -6.37 6.62 19.95
C ILE A 51 -6.54 5.11 19.95
N GLN A 52 -6.36 4.53 18.79
CA GLN A 52 -6.31 3.08 18.59
C GLN A 52 -4.97 2.72 17.99
N VAL A 53 -4.28 1.77 18.61
CA VAL A 53 -3.04 1.22 18.07
C VAL A 53 -3.35 -0.03 17.25
N PHE A 54 -2.80 -0.11 16.06
CA PHE A 54 -2.88 -1.29 15.22
C PHE A 54 -1.48 -1.71 14.78
N ILE A 55 -1.09 -2.93 15.12
CA ILE A 55 0.17 -3.53 14.73
C ILE A 55 -0.10 -4.48 13.57
N PRO A 56 0.30 -4.12 12.33
CA PRO A 56 0.14 -5.01 11.18
C PRO A 56 1.15 -6.15 11.23
N PRO A 57 0.89 -7.27 10.52
CA PRO A 57 1.92 -8.27 10.29
C PRO A 57 3.12 -7.64 9.58
N HIS A 58 4.30 -7.77 10.16
CA HIS A 58 5.53 -7.17 9.62
C HIS A 58 6.74 -8.11 9.67
N GLY A 59 6.48 -9.39 9.55
CA GLY A 59 7.53 -10.42 9.44
C GLY A 59 8.33 -10.33 8.15
N SER A 60 9.44 -11.06 8.09
CA SER A 60 10.36 -11.02 6.95
C SER A 60 9.71 -11.33 5.60
N ASN A 61 8.72 -12.22 5.57
CA ASN A 61 8.01 -12.56 4.33
C ASN A 61 7.18 -11.40 3.79
N HIS A 62 6.45 -10.70 4.67
CA HIS A 62 5.66 -9.52 4.29
C HIS A 62 6.56 -8.37 3.79
N ILE A 63 7.72 -8.21 4.41
CA ILE A 63 8.70 -7.20 3.98
C ILE A 63 9.28 -7.55 2.61
N LYS A 64 9.66 -8.81 2.39
CA LYS A 64 10.16 -9.28 1.08
C LYS A 64 9.13 -9.08 -0.02
N GLU A 65 7.87 -9.42 0.24
CA GLU A 65 6.78 -9.22 -0.71
C GLU A 65 6.61 -7.76 -1.08
N SER A 66 6.60 -6.85 -0.09
CA SER A 66 6.48 -5.42 -0.33
C SER A 66 7.68 -4.86 -1.12
N ILE A 67 8.89 -5.33 -0.83
CA ILE A 67 10.10 -4.94 -1.56
C ILE A 67 10.05 -5.46 -3.00
N ASN A 68 9.65 -6.71 -3.22
CA ASN A 68 9.53 -7.29 -4.55
C ASN A 68 8.52 -6.54 -5.41
N ASN A 69 7.37 -6.18 -4.84
CA ASN A 69 6.36 -5.37 -5.53
C ASN A 69 6.90 -3.98 -5.91
N PHE A 70 7.70 -3.38 -5.05
CA PHE A 70 8.35 -2.11 -5.34
C PHE A 70 9.41 -2.24 -6.45
N ILE A 71 10.22 -3.28 -6.42
CA ILE A 71 11.22 -3.55 -7.47
C ILE A 71 10.52 -3.81 -8.81
N GLU A 72 9.45 -4.59 -8.82
CA GLU A 72 8.65 -4.86 -10.00
C GLU A 72 8.08 -3.56 -10.59
N PHE A 73 7.58 -2.67 -9.74
CA PHE A 73 7.14 -1.34 -10.17
C PHE A 73 8.26 -0.54 -10.84
N LEU A 74 9.46 -0.54 -10.27
CA LEU A 74 10.61 0.15 -10.84
C LEU A 74 11.04 -0.45 -12.18
N ASP A 75 11.07 -1.77 -12.29
CA ASP A 75 11.47 -2.47 -13.53
C ASP A 75 10.48 -2.23 -14.66
N HIS A 76 9.18 -2.10 -14.34
CA HIS A 76 8.16 -1.77 -15.34
C HIS A 76 8.14 -0.30 -15.74
N GLY A 77 8.32 0.60 -14.77
CA GLY A 77 8.14 2.03 -14.96
C GLY A 77 9.38 2.77 -15.45
N PHE A 78 10.57 2.21 -15.22
CA PHE A 78 11.84 2.88 -15.51
C PHE A 78 12.80 1.99 -16.28
N LYS A 79 13.59 2.63 -17.16
CA LYS A 79 14.73 1.98 -17.83
C LYS A 79 15.96 1.97 -16.89
N PRO A 80 17.00 1.15 -17.18
CA PRO A 80 18.20 1.10 -16.35
C PRO A 80 18.92 2.44 -16.19
N ASP A 81 18.74 3.37 -17.12
CA ASP A 81 19.32 4.72 -17.06
C ASP A 81 18.50 5.70 -16.19
N GLY A 82 17.37 5.26 -15.60
CA GLY A 82 16.49 6.07 -14.79
C GLY A 82 15.42 6.84 -15.54
N SER A 83 15.37 6.77 -16.86
CA SER A 83 14.31 7.38 -17.67
C SER A 83 13.02 6.56 -17.60
N TYR A 84 11.88 7.18 -17.91
CA TYR A 84 10.60 6.48 -17.96
C TYR A 84 10.57 5.43 -19.06
N ASN A 85 9.99 4.28 -18.76
CA ASN A 85 9.80 3.21 -19.73
C ASN A 85 8.44 3.37 -20.42
N GLU A 86 8.43 4.13 -21.52
CA GLU A 86 7.21 4.38 -22.30
C GLU A 86 6.74 3.16 -23.10
N ASP A 87 7.61 2.19 -23.29
CA ASP A 87 7.32 0.95 -24.04
C ASP A 87 6.62 -0.10 -23.19
N SER A 88 6.58 0.06 -21.87
CA SER A 88 5.89 -0.87 -20.97
C SER A 88 4.39 -0.85 -21.20
N GLN A 89 3.83 -2.05 -21.31
CA GLN A 89 2.38 -2.23 -21.37
C GLN A 89 1.86 -2.65 -20.01
N TYR A 90 0.79 -2.00 -19.58
CA TYR A 90 0.15 -2.26 -18.30
C TYR A 90 -1.21 -2.93 -18.50
N PRO A 91 -1.50 -4.02 -17.78
CA PRO A 91 -2.80 -4.65 -17.87
C PRO A 91 -3.88 -3.76 -17.27
N LYS A 92 -5.05 -3.77 -17.86
CA LYS A 92 -6.23 -3.12 -17.28
C LYS A 92 -6.78 -4.01 -16.16
N ILE A 93 -6.83 -3.48 -14.94
CA ILE A 93 -7.29 -4.21 -13.76
C ILE A 93 -8.49 -3.46 -13.14
N PRO A 94 -9.72 -3.72 -13.64
CA PRO A 94 -10.91 -3.04 -13.13
C PRO A 94 -11.26 -3.45 -11.68
N GLY A 95 -10.86 -4.66 -11.27
CA GLY A 95 -11.23 -5.23 -9.99
C GLY A 95 -12.67 -5.75 -9.95
N ASN A 96 -13.01 -6.43 -8.88
CA ASN A 96 -14.36 -6.96 -8.69
C ASN A 96 -15.40 -5.82 -8.67
N GLY A 97 -16.46 -5.95 -9.48
CA GLY A 97 -17.46 -4.90 -9.60
C GLY A 97 -16.92 -3.58 -10.15
N LYS A 98 -15.79 -3.60 -10.84
CA LYS A 98 -15.12 -2.42 -11.39
C LYS A 98 -14.75 -1.38 -10.31
N LYS A 99 -14.42 -1.82 -9.11
CA LYS A 99 -14.09 -0.95 -7.98
C LYS A 99 -12.95 0.05 -8.28
N ASN A 100 -11.98 -0.37 -9.10
CA ASN A 100 -10.83 0.47 -9.48
C ASN A 100 -11.21 1.53 -10.54
N CYS A 101 -12.37 1.38 -11.19
CA CYS A 101 -12.86 2.33 -12.20
C CYS A 101 -13.73 3.44 -11.63
N LYS A 102 -14.20 3.31 -10.39
CA LYS A 102 -15.20 4.21 -9.79
C LYS A 102 -14.80 5.69 -9.85
N TYR A 103 -13.54 5.99 -9.59
CA TYR A 103 -13.01 7.35 -9.62
C TYR A 103 -11.97 7.58 -10.72
N CYS A 104 -11.90 6.67 -11.69
CA CYS A 104 -10.94 6.77 -12.79
C CYS A 104 -11.43 7.77 -13.83
N ILE A 105 -10.63 8.78 -14.13
CA ILE A 105 -10.97 9.82 -15.12
C ILE A 105 -11.06 9.29 -16.55
N HIS A 106 -10.43 8.15 -16.85
CA HIS A 106 -10.42 7.53 -18.17
C HIS A 106 -11.60 6.58 -18.41
N TYR A 107 -12.30 6.18 -17.35
CA TYR A 107 -13.43 5.26 -17.46
C TYR A 107 -14.56 5.88 -18.27
N LYS A 108 -15.10 5.13 -19.22
CA LYS A 108 -16.13 5.56 -20.20
C LYS A 108 -15.71 6.67 -21.18
N LYS A 109 -14.47 7.14 -21.11
CA LYS A 109 -13.91 8.12 -22.07
C LYS A 109 -12.91 7.43 -22.99
N ALA A 110 -11.76 7.04 -22.44
CA ALA A 110 -10.69 6.35 -23.16
C ALA A 110 -10.57 4.86 -22.80
N CYS A 111 -11.30 4.41 -21.77
CA CYS A 111 -11.24 3.03 -21.28
C CYS A 111 -12.64 2.46 -21.05
N ASP A 112 -12.87 1.23 -21.52
CA ASP A 112 -14.14 0.52 -21.38
C ASP A 112 -14.34 -0.17 -20.02
N GLY A 113 -13.34 -0.16 -19.16
CA GLY A 113 -13.36 -0.82 -17.85
C GLY A 113 -13.39 -2.35 -17.93
N LYS A 114 -12.93 -2.93 -19.04
CA LYS A 114 -12.74 -4.38 -19.17
C LYS A 114 -11.30 -4.76 -18.88
N ALA A 115 -11.11 -5.94 -18.27
CA ALA A 115 -9.77 -6.46 -18.04
C ALA A 115 -9.06 -6.73 -19.38
N THR A 116 -7.74 -6.53 -19.38
CA THR A 116 -6.91 -6.95 -20.51
C THR A 116 -6.84 -8.49 -20.51
N LYS A 117 -7.09 -9.08 -21.64
CA LYS A 117 -6.97 -10.53 -21.83
C LYS A 117 -5.51 -10.97 -21.91
#